data_309264e3c0421d5ecda17cf1b383ed1d
#
_entry.id   309264e3c0421d5ecda17cf1b383ed1d
#
_cell.length_a   1.000
_cell.length_b   1.000
_cell.length_c   1.000
_cell.angle_alpha   90.00
_cell.angle_beta   90.00
_cell.angle_gamma   90.00
#
_symmetry.space_group_name_H-M   'P 1'
#
loop_
_entity.id
_entity.type
_entity.pdbx_description
1 polymer ?
#
loop_
_entity_poly.entity_id
_entity_poly.type
_entity_poly.pdbx_seq_one_letter_code
_entity_poly.pdbx_strand_id
1 'polypeptide(L)'
;MATIRPEITRIASGLRFPEGPIAMADGSVILVEIERRTLSRVTPDGRVEVIADLGGGPNGAAMGPGGKIYVTNNGGLKFIVRPGKIFPIAQADDFVRGSVQVVDPATRKFETLYDACDGRRLCGPNDLVFDRAGGFWFTDHGKTRERDGDRGAVYYAKADGSMIKEAIFPLYAPNGVGLSPDERTLYVVETPTARCWAFRLSGPGQIESAKGVFRGDRGTLVAGLGGYQMFDSLAVDGEGHVCVATPITGAVTDIWPDGSRVDQYVLPDSLVTNVCFGGTDLRTAFATLSMGGTLVSFEWPRPGLPLNHLDR
;
A
#
# COMPACT_ATOMS: atom_id res chain seq x y z
N MET A 1 17.91 -0.74 -16.81
CA MET A 1 16.50 -0.33 -16.60
C MET A 1 15.83 -0.23 -17.96
N ALA A 2 14.84 -1.06 -18.24
CA ALA A 2 14.02 -0.96 -19.43
C ALA A 2 12.76 -0.12 -19.12
N THR A 3 12.25 0.57 -20.15
CA THR A 3 10.96 1.27 -20.08
C THR A 3 9.97 0.54 -20.97
N ILE A 4 8.92 0.02 -20.35
CA ILE A 4 7.88 -0.79 -21.00
C ILE A 4 6.58 0.02 -20.99
N ARG A 5 5.82 -0.05 -22.09
CA ARG A 5 4.49 0.56 -22.18
C ARG A 5 3.49 -0.56 -22.43
N PRO A 6 2.83 -1.08 -21.37
CA PRO A 6 1.87 -2.15 -21.54
C PRO A 6 0.61 -1.64 -22.25
N GLU A 7 -0.11 -2.55 -22.90
CA GLU A 7 -1.48 -2.31 -23.30
C GLU A 7 -2.36 -2.28 -22.06
N ILE A 8 -3.12 -1.20 -21.88
CA ILE A 8 -3.94 -1.00 -20.68
C ILE A 8 -5.43 -1.05 -21.00
N THR A 9 -6.19 -1.63 -20.09
CA THR A 9 -7.65 -1.56 -20.06
C THR A 9 -8.09 -0.68 -18.91
N ARG A 10 -8.90 0.34 -19.19
CA ARG A 10 -9.52 1.16 -18.14
C ARG A 10 -10.75 0.43 -17.59
N ILE A 11 -10.73 0.13 -16.29
CA ILE A 11 -11.81 -0.57 -15.60
C ILE A 11 -12.85 0.43 -15.07
N ALA A 12 -12.40 1.49 -14.40
CA ALA A 12 -13.28 2.53 -13.85
C ALA A 12 -12.63 3.91 -13.90
N SER A 13 -13.48 4.94 -13.84
CA SER A 13 -13.05 6.35 -13.72
C SER A 13 -13.99 7.11 -12.78
N GLY A 14 -13.62 8.34 -12.41
CA GLY A 14 -14.39 9.16 -11.47
C GLY A 14 -14.20 8.77 -10.01
N LEU A 15 -13.20 7.91 -9.73
CA LEU A 15 -12.75 7.62 -8.38
C LEU A 15 -12.07 8.84 -7.74
N ARG A 16 -12.08 8.89 -6.42
CA ARG A 16 -11.61 10.04 -5.66
C ARG A 16 -10.31 9.73 -4.92
N PHE A 17 -9.20 9.76 -5.67
CA PHE A 17 -7.87 9.38 -5.22
C PHE A 17 -7.84 7.91 -4.74
N PRO A 18 -8.02 6.95 -5.69
CA PRO A 18 -8.11 5.52 -5.38
C PRO A 18 -6.77 4.97 -4.87
N GLU A 19 -6.84 4.07 -3.89
CA GLU A 19 -5.70 3.41 -3.24
C GLU A 19 -6.08 2.01 -2.73
N GLY A 20 -5.10 1.24 -2.26
CA GLY A 20 -5.28 -0.04 -1.59
C GLY A 20 -6.13 -1.05 -2.37
N PRO A 21 -5.85 -1.34 -3.65
CA PRO A 21 -6.68 -2.23 -4.44
C PRO A 21 -6.51 -3.70 -4.03
N ILE A 22 -7.63 -4.42 -3.94
CA ILE A 22 -7.71 -5.87 -3.69
C ILE A 22 -8.49 -6.50 -4.84
N ALA A 23 -7.84 -7.30 -5.68
CA ALA A 23 -8.50 -8.01 -6.76
C ALA A 23 -9.23 -9.25 -6.22
N MET A 24 -10.54 -9.29 -6.40
CA MET A 24 -11.40 -10.36 -5.89
C MET A 24 -11.60 -11.48 -6.93
N ALA A 25 -11.92 -12.69 -6.46
CA ALA A 25 -12.15 -13.87 -7.32
C ALA A 25 -13.27 -13.68 -8.36
N ASP A 26 -14.26 -12.85 -8.07
CA ASP A 26 -15.37 -12.54 -8.98
C ASP A 26 -15.02 -11.48 -10.04
N GLY A 27 -13.76 -11.07 -10.10
CA GLY A 27 -13.26 -10.05 -11.03
C GLY A 27 -13.52 -8.61 -10.60
N SER A 28 -14.16 -8.39 -9.46
CA SER A 28 -14.25 -7.04 -8.88
C SER A 28 -12.96 -6.63 -8.18
N VAL A 29 -12.80 -5.33 -7.97
CA VAL A 29 -11.68 -4.78 -7.19
C VAL A 29 -12.25 -3.97 -6.02
N ILE A 30 -11.90 -4.35 -4.80
CA ILE A 30 -12.16 -3.52 -3.62
C ILE A 30 -11.00 -2.54 -3.50
N LEU A 31 -11.28 -1.28 -3.20
CA LEU A 31 -10.28 -0.24 -3.04
C LEU A 31 -10.76 0.83 -2.07
N VAL A 32 -9.86 1.65 -1.59
CA VAL A 32 -10.20 2.85 -0.84
C VAL A 32 -10.15 4.08 -1.75
N GLU A 33 -10.92 5.10 -1.38
CA GLU A 33 -10.88 6.41 -2.03
C GLU A 33 -10.54 7.47 -0.95
N ILE A 34 -9.27 7.88 -0.91
CA ILE A 34 -8.78 8.71 0.20
C ILE A 34 -9.52 10.04 0.29
N GLU A 35 -9.75 10.70 -0.85
CA GLU A 35 -10.42 12.00 -0.88
C GLU A 35 -11.93 11.88 -0.59
N ARG A 36 -12.56 10.77 -1.01
CA ARG A 36 -13.97 10.47 -0.67
C ARG A 36 -14.14 9.93 0.74
N ARG A 37 -13.07 9.43 1.36
CA ARG A 37 -13.03 8.81 2.69
C ARG A 37 -13.77 7.46 2.77
N THR A 38 -13.86 6.72 1.67
CA THR A 38 -14.66 5.49 1.57
C THR A 38 -13.83 4.26 1.26
N LEU A 39 -14.36 3.10 1.67
CA LEU A 39 -14.05 1.81 1.08
C LEU A 39 -15.09 1.54 -0.01
N SER A 40 -14.64 1.23 -1.22
CA SER A 40 -15.48 1.07 -2.39
C SER A 40 -15.19 -0.23 -3.12
N ARG A 41 -16.14 -0.75 -3.88
CA ARG A 41 -16.00 -1.88 -4.79
C ARG A 41 -16.21 -1.42 -6.21
N VAL A 42 -15.30 -1.78 -7.09
CA VAL A 42 -15.43 -1.61 -8.53
C VAL A 42 -15.80 -2.97 -9.11
N THR A 43 -16.98 -3.07 -9.70
CA THR A 43 -17.45 -4.31 -10.35
C THR A 43 -16.76 -4.52 -11.70
N PRO A 44 -16.76 -5.74 -12.28
CA PRO A 44 -16.11 -6.00 -13.58
C PRO A 44 -16.63 -5.13 -14.74
N ASP A 45 -17.88 -4.65 -14.66
CA ASP A 45 -18.49 -3.72 -15.62
C ASP A 45 -18.15 -2.24 -15.33
N GLY A 46 -17.30 -1.97 -14.34
CA GLY A 46 -16.79 -0.64 -14.01
C GLY A 46 -17.69 0.21 -13.11
N ARG A 47 -18.79 -0.36 -12.57
CA ARG A 47 -19.65 0.35 -11.61
C ARG A 47 -18.98 0.43 -10.25
N VAL A 48 -19.07 1.61 -9.63
CA VAL A 48 -18.48 1.89 -8.31
C VAL A 48 -19.57 1.83 -7.24
N GLU A 49 -19.36 1.00 -6.22
CA GLU A 49 -20.28 0.83 -5.09
C GLU A 49 -19.53 1.16 -3.79
N VAL A 50 -20.04 2.11 -3.01
CA VAL A 50 -19.48 2.40 -1.68
C VAL A 50 -19.90 1.28 -0.72
N ILE A 51 -18.89 0.65 -0.09
CA ILE A 51 -19.09 -0.37 0.97
C ILE A 51 -19.31 0.33 2.30
N ALA A 52 -18.42 1.28 2.67
CA ALA A 52 -18.48 1.99 3.93
C ALA A 52 -17.86 3.40 3.80
N ASP A 53 -18.42 4.36 4.54
CA ASP A 53 -17.80 5.67 4.78
C ASP A 53 -16.97 5.53 6.07
N LEU A 54 -15.64 5.63 5.92
CA LEU A 54 -14.67 5.36 7.00
C LEU A 54 -14.21 6.64 7.70
N GLY A 55 -14.51 7.79 7.12
CA GLY A 55 -13.95 9.05 7.59
C GLY A 55 -12.43 9.12 7.41
N GLY A 56 -11.81 10.19 7.91
CA GLY A 56 -10.35 10.37 7.86
C GLY A 56 -9.77 10.27 6.46
N GLY A 57 -8.85 9.34 6.23
CA GLY A 57 -8.22 9.05 4.94
C GLY A 57 -7.84 7.57 4.84
N PRO A 58 -8.78 6.69 4.48
CA PRO A 58 -8.47 5.28 4.23
C PRO A 58 -7.44 5.20 3.11
N ASN A 59 -6.35 4.43 3.33
CA ASN A 59 -5.18 4.44 2.45
C ASN A 59 -4.86 3.05 1.90
N GLY A 60 -4.52 2.08 2.73
CA GLY A 60 -4.31 0.70 2.33
C GLY A 60 -5.48 -0.19 2.73
N ALA A 61 -5.67 -1.29 2.02
CA ALA A 61 -6.67 -2.29 2.37
C ALA A 61 -6.15 -3.70 2.12
N ALA A 62 -6.53 -4.65 2.98
CA ALA A 62 -6.24 -6.07 2.81
C ALA A 62 -7.39 -6.93 3.35
N MET A 63 -7.60 -8.08 2.71
CA MET A 63 -8.47 -9.10 3.28
C MET A 63 -7.79 -9.72 4.50
N GLY A 64 -8.55 -9.91 5.56
CA GLY A 64 -8.09 -10.54 6.78
C GLY A 64 -8.99 -11.70 7.22
N PRO A 65 -8.78 -12.23 8.43
CA PRO A 65 -9.54 -13.35 8.94
C PRO A 65 -11.06 -13.13 8.90
N GLY A 66 -11.79 -14.19 8.55
CA GLY A 66 -13.24 -14.18 8.53
C GLY A 66 -13.87 -13.33 7.44
N GLY A 67 -13.14 -13.04 6.35
CA GLY A 67 -13.62 -12.26 5.23
C GLY A 67 -13.81 -10.78 5.55
N LYS A 68 -13.22 -10.28 6.64
CA LYS A 68 -13.22 -8.86 6.98
C LYS A 68 -12.12 -8.11 6.23
N ILE A 69 -12.33 -6.82 6.00
CA ILE A 69 -11.40 -5.96 5.31
C ILE A 69 -10.71 -5.06 6.35
N TYR A 70 -9.38 -5.15 6.40
CA TYR A 70 -8.56 -4.30 7.26
C TYR A 70 -8.10 -3.11 6.45
N VAL A 71 -8.28 -1.91 7.01
CA VAL A 71 -7.98 -0.65 6.34
C VAL A 71 -7.06 0.19 7.22
N THR A 72 -5.91 0.56 6.69
CA THR A 72 -5.09 1.61 7.28
C THR A 72 -5.70 2.96 6.95
N ASN A 73 -5.90 3.79 7.96
CA ASN A 73 -6.47 5.13 7.79
C ASN A 73 -5.45 6.16 8.24
N ASN A 74 -4.99 6.98 7.31
CA ASN A 74 -3.96 7.99 7.58
C ASN A 74 -4.50 9.24 8.29
N GLY A 75 -5.79 9.26 8.67
CA GLY A 75 -6.43 10.38 9.34
C GLY A 75 -6.80 11.56 8.44
N GLY A 76 -6.54 11.45 7.15
CA GLY A 76 -6.95 12.42 6.13
C GLY A 76 -5.84 13.29 5.57
N LEU A 77 -6.07 13.67 4.32
CA LEU A 77 -5.24 14.58 3.54
C LEU A 77 -6.10 15.75 3.05
N LYS A 78 -5.47 16.89 2.86
CA LYS A 78 -6.05 18.04 2.17
C LYS A 78 -5.73 17.94 0.69
N PHE A 79 -6.74 18.12 -0.15
CA PHE A 79 -6.61 17.98 -1.59
C PHE A 79 -6.91 19.28 -2.33
N ILE A 80 -6.20 19.51 -3.43
CA ILE A 80 -6.65 20.39 -4.50
C ILE A 80 -7.38 19.53 -5.52
N VAL A 81 -8.65 19.84 -5.75
CA VAL A 81 -9.49 19.18 -6.75
C VAL A 81 -9.72 20.12 -7.91
N ARG A 82 -9.36 19.67 -9.11
CA ARG A 82 -9.60 20.35 -10.38
C ARG A 82 -10.26 19.36 -11.36
N PRO A 83 -10.90 19.80 -12.43
CA PRO A 83 -11.44 18.88 -13.43
C PRO A 83 -10.38 17.85 -13.89
N GLY A 84 -10.65 16.55 -13.68
CA GLY A 84 -9.77 15.44 -14.03
C GLY A 84 -8.45 15.34 -13.24
N LYS A 85 -8.30 16.08 -12.13
CA LYS A 85 -7.06 16.05 -11.33
C LYS A 85 -7.32 16.25 -9.85
N ILE A 86 -6.75 15.36 -9.04
CA ILE A 86 -6.83 15.39 -7.57
C ILE A 86 -5.39 15.31 -7.03
N PHE A 87 -5.00 16.28 -6.21
CA PHE A 87 -3.64 16.35 -5.65
C PHE A 87 -3.68 16.47 -4.14
N PRO A 88 -2.98 15.60 -3.38
CA PRO A 88 -2.77 15.81 -1.97
C PRO A 88 -1.73 16.95 -1.77
N ILE A 89 -2.02 17.87 -0.86
CA ILE A 89 -1.15 19.03 -0.61
C ILE A 89 -0.69 19.17 0.83
N ALA A 90 -1.41 18.60 1.78
CA ALA A 90 -1.11 18.73 3.20
C ALA A 90 -1.89 17.68 4.00
N GLN A 91 -1.63 17.64 5.30
CA GLN A 91 -2.47 16.99 6.30
C GLN A 91 -3.88 17.63 6.28
N ALA A 92 -4.93 16.84 6.52
CA ALA A 92 -6.30 17.36 6.64
C ALA A 92 -6.42 18.34 7.82
N ASP A 93 -7.24 19.37 7.65
CA ASP A 93 -7.46 20.38 8.69
C ASP A 93 -8.17 19.77 9.94
N ASP A 94 -8.95 18.70 9.74
CA ASP A 94 -9.66 17.93 10.78
C ASP A 94 -8.87 16.71 11.28
N PHE A 95 -7.56 16.63 11.00
CA PHE A 95 -6.73 15.51 11.42
C PHE A 95 -6.62 15.41 12.94
N VAL A 96 -6.91 14.23 13.49
CA VAL A 96 -6.74 13.89 14.90
C VAL A 96 -5.63 12.85 15.09
N ARG A 97 -5.74 11.73 14.39
CA ARG A 97 -4.78 10.61 14.41
C ARG A 97 -5.01 9.68 13.22
N GLY A 98 -4.04 8.81 12.96
CA GLY A 98 -4.23 7.64 12.10
C GLY A 98 -4.81 6.46 12.87
N SER A 99 -5.29 5.46 12.15
CA SER A 99 -5.84 4.22 12.74
C SER A 99 -5.76 3.03 11.81
N VAL A 100 -5.93 1.84 12.35
CA VAL A 100 -6.29 0.63 11.59
C VAL A 100 -7.74 0.32 11.91
N GLN A 101 -8.55 0.19 10.87
CA GLN A 101 -9.98 -0.08 10.94
C GLN A 101 -10.28 -1.47 10.38
N VAL A 102 -11.32 -2.12 10.91
CA VAL A 102 -11.81 -3.41 10.42
C VAL A 102 -13.24 -3.25 9.95
N VAL A 103 -13.48 -3.56 8.69
CA VAL A 103 -14.78 -3.44 8.04
C VAL A 103 -15.38 -4.83 7.85
N ASP A 104 -16.63 -5.00 8.23
CA ASP A 104 -17.43 -6.15 7.86
C ASP A 104 -18.19 -5.81 6.56
N PRO A 105 -17.84 -6.40 5.42
CA PRO A 105 -18.48 -6.05 4.14
C PRO A 105 -19.95 -6.47 4.05
N ALA A 106 -20.37 -7.48 4.84
CA ALA A 106 -21.76 -7.93 4.84
C ALA A 106 -22.70 -6.95 5.57
N THR A 107 -22.24 -6.40 6.70
CA THR A 107 -23.01 -5.43 7.49
C THR A 107 -22.71 -3.98 7.15
N ARG A 108 -21.59 -3.75 6.42
CA ARG A 108 -21.05 -2.42 6.07
C ARG A 108 -20.64 -1.58 7.30
N LYS A 109 -20.48 -2.21 8.44
CA LYS A 109 -20.03 -1.58 9.68
C LYS A 109 -18.53 -1.73 9.81
N PHE A 110 -17.90 -0.79 10.52
CA PHE A 110 -16.49 -0.84 10.85
C PHE A 110 -16.25 -0.47 12.32
N GLU A 111 -15.09 -0.88 12.80
CA GLU A 111 -14.58 -0.49 14.12
C GLU A 111 -13.10 -0.12 14.01
N THR A 112 -12.62 0.71 14.91
CA THR A 112 -11.19 1.01 15.04
C THR A 112 -10.54 -0.10 15.88
N LEU A 113 -9.57 -0.78 15.26
CA LEU A 113 -8.82 -1.86 15.91
C LEU A 113 -7.60 -1.31 16.66
N TYR A 114 -6.86 -0.40 16.02
CA TYR A 114 -5.68 0.25 16.59
C TYR A 114 -5.66 1.73 16.22
N ASP A 115 -5.31 2.61 17.16
CA ASP A 115 -5.07 4.02 16.93
C ASP A 115 -3.81 4.55 17.65
N ALA A 116 -3.15 3.67 18.42
CA ALA A 116 -1.93 3.97 19.16
C ALA A 116 -1.08 2.69 19.36
N CYS A 117 0.21 2.88 19.58
CA CYS A 117 1.17 1.87 20.04
C CYS A 117 1.99 2.44 21.18
N ASP A 118 2.06 1.72 22.33
CA ASP A 118 2.81 2.13 23.52
C ASP A 118 2.50 3.57 23.96
N GLY A 119 1.22 3.96 23.92
CA GLY A 119 0.75 5.29 24.28
C GLY A 119 1.02 6.39 23.26
N ARG A 120 1.66 6.08 22.13
CA ARG A 120 1.88 7.00 21.01
C ARG A 120 0.81 6.80 19.96
N ARG A 121 0.13 7.87 19.56
CA ARG A 121 -0.86 7.82 18.47
C ARG A 121 -0.21 7.42 17.15
N LEU A 122 -0.93 6.66 16.34
CA LEU A 122 -0.58 6.46 14.94
C LEU A 122 -0.76 7.78 14.18
N CYS A 123 0.16 8.08 13.26
CA CYS A 123 0.18 9.35 12.55
C CYS A 123 -0.37 9.25 11.13
N GLY A 124 0.11 8.28 10.37
CA GLY A 124 -0.27 8.12 8.97
C GLY A 124 -0.19 6.68 8.50
N PRO A 125 -0.93 5.72 9.14
CA PRO A 125 -0.99 4.36 8.62
C PRO A 125 -1.28 4.35 7.13
N ASN A 126 -0.45 3.62 6.36
CA ASN A 126 -0.46 3.71 4.91
C ASN A 126 -0.80 2.37 4.24
N ASP A 127 0.10 1.43 4.18
CA ASP A 127 -0.10 0.14 3.51
C ASP A 127 -0.01 -1.03 4.49
N LEU A 128 -0.57 -2.21 4.14
CA LEU A 128 -0.56 -3.36 5.04
C LEU A 128 -0.53 -4.70 4.29
N VAL A 129 0.09 -5.71 4.92
CA VAL A 129 0.13 -7.10 4.42
C VAL A 129 0.01 -8.10 5.56
N PHE A 130 -0.86 -9.10 5.40
CA PHE A 130 -1.00 -10.22 6.34
C PHE A 130 0.08 -11.27 6.14
N ASP A 131 0.55 -11.87 7.24
CA ASP A 131 1.40 -13.06 7.22
C ASP A 131 0.58 -14.36 7.44
N ARG A 132 1.20 -15.52 7.22
CA ARG A 132 0.57 -16.84 7.43
C ARG A 132 0.24 -17.15 8.88
N ALA A 133 0.84 -16.43 9.82
CA ALA A 133 0.57 -16.58 11.24
C ALA A 133 -0.69 -15.82 11.70
N GLY A 134 -1.34 -15.09 10.79
CA GLY A 134 -2.55 -14.32 11.05
C GLY A 134 -2.32 -12.96 11.71
N GLY A 135 -1.08 -12.50 11.76
CA GLY A 135 -0.74 -11.11 12.05
C GLY A 135 -0.60 -10.30 10.76
N PHE A 136 -0.39 -9.01 10.90
CA PHE A 136 -0.13 -8.15 9.75
C PHE A 136 0.92 -7.08 10.05
N TRP A 137 1.67 -6.78 9.00
CA TRP A 137 2.62 -5.68 8.97
C TRP A 137 1.94 -4.47 8.36
N PHE A 138 2.20 -3.28 8.88
CA PHE A 138 1.76 -2.06 8.25
C PHE A 138 2.77 -0.93 8.44
N THR A 139 2.78 -0.02 7.49
CA THR A 139 3.59 1.19 7.54
C THR A 139 2.80 2.34 8.15
N ASP A 140 3.48 3.19 8.89
CA ASP A 140 3.01 4.52 9.26
C ASP A 140 3.93 5.54 8.59
N HIS A 141 3.41 6.19 7.57
CA HIS A 141 4.12 7.17 6.77
C HIS A 141 4.50 8.43 7.58
N GLY A 142 3.79 8.69 8.67
CA GLY A 142 3.84 9.96 9.36
C GLY A 142 3.08 11.05 8.62
N LYS A 143 3.20 12.27 9.10
CA LYS A 143 2.61 13.48 8.51
C LYS A 143 3.69 14.50 8.21
N THR A 144 3.59 15.10 7.03
CA THR A 144 4.42 16.25 6.65
C THR A 144 3.65 17.53 6.88
N ARG A 145 4.29 18.48 7.53
CA ARG A 145 3.79 19.82 7.81
C ARG A 145 4.73 20.85 7.13
N GLU A 146 4.36 22.13 7.18
CA GLU A 146 5.08 23.18 6.44
C GLU A 146 6.58 23.23 6.76
N ARG A 147 6.96 23.03 8.02
CA ARG A 147 8.37 23.17 8.47
C ARG A 147 8.95 21.93 9.14
N ASP A 148 8.14 20.91 9.39
CA ASP A 148 8.56 19.66 10.04
C ASP A 148 7.79 18.46 9.50
N GLY A 149 8.12 17.28 10.00
CA GLY A 149 7.43 16.05 9.67
C GLY A 149 7.74 14.96 10.66
N ASP A 150 6.80 14.02 10.77
CA ASP A 150 7.00 12.84 11.59
C ASP A 150 8.01 11.90 10.91
N ARG A 151 8.75 11.16 11.75
CA ARG A 151 9.45 9.98 11.28
C ARG A 151 8.46 8.85 11.20
N GLY A 152 8.52 8.09 10.12
CA GLY A 152 7.68 6.94 9.92
C GLY A 152 8.22 5.68 10.59
N ALA A 153 7.36 4.67 10.65
CA ALA A 153 7.63 3.38 11.26
C ALA A 153 6.99 2.23 10.49
N VAL A 154 7.41 1.01 10.80
CA VAL A 154 6.68 -0.21 10.47
C VAL A 154 6.22 -0.86 11.77
N TYR A 155 4.96 -1.22 11.81
CA TYR A 155 4.34 -1.93 12.91
C TYR A 155 4.01 -3.36 12.54
N TYR A 156 3.95 -4.21 13.55
CA TYR A 156 3.35 -5.53 13.47
C TYR A 156 2.22 -5.62 14.47
N ALA A 157 1.07 -6.13 14.02
CA ALA A 157 -0.11 -6.22 14.85
C ALA A 157 -0.88 -7.54 14.63
N LYS A 158 -1.67 -7.95 15.61
CA LYS A 158 -2.58 -9.07 15.51
C LYS A 158 -3.96 -8.65 15.05
N ALA A 159 -4.58 -9.49 14.24
CA ALA A 159 -5.90 -9.26 13.69
C ALA A 159 -7.02 -9.17 14.74
N ASP A 160 -6.81 -9.73 15.92
CA ASP A 160 -7.77 -9.77 17.02
C ASP A 160 -7.67 -8.57 17.99
N GLY A 161 -6.79 -7.60 17.71
CA GLY A 161 -6.61 -6.43 18.58
C GLY A 161 -5.73 -6.67 19.81
N SER A 162 -5.23 -7.88 20.03
CA SER A 162 -4.52 -8.25 21.27
C SER A 162 -3.10 -7.72 21.36
N MET A 163 -2.48 -7.29 20.25
CA MET A 163 -1.10 -6.84 20.25
C MET A 163 -0.78 -5.97 19.03
N ILE A 164 -0.13 -4.86 19.29
CA ILE A 164 0.58 -4.03 18.31
C ILE A 164 1.96 -3.70 18.85
N LYS A 165 2.97 -3.67 17.99
CA LYS A 165 4.33 -3.24 18.34
C LYS A 165 5.00 -2.49 17.21
N GLU A 166 5.81 -1.49 17.53
CA GLU A 166 6.73 -0.85 16.61
C GLU A 166 7.88 -1.80 16.31
N ALA A 167 8.01 -2.23 15.06
CA ALA A 167 9.01 -3.21 14.64
C ALA A 167 10.25 -2.55 14.01
N ILE A 168 10.05 -1.46 13.26
CA ILE A 168 11.14 -0.73 12.60
C ILE A 168 10.89 0.78 12.78
N PHE A 169 11.87 1.47 13.36
CA PHE A 169 11.90 2.93 13.51
C PHE A 169 13.36 3.44 13.59
N PRO A 170 13.73 4.61 13.01
CA PRO A 170 12.90 5.47 12.16
C PRO A 170 13.08 5.16 10.67
N LEU A 171 12.04 5.45 9.88
CA LEU A 171 12.06 5.45 8.42
C LEU A 171 11.63 6.81 7.85
N TYR A 172 11.92 7.06 6.57
CA TYR A 172 11.52 8.29 5.87
C TYR A 172 10.23 8.05 5.09
N ALA A 173 9.09 8.39 5.69
CA ALA A 173 7.80 8.25 5.05
C ALA A 173 7.63 6.86 4.37
N PRO A 174 7.73 5.75 5.15
CA PRO A 174 7.54 4.41 4.62
C PRO A 174 6.12 4.27 4.09
N ASN A 175 6.00 3.65 2.92
CA ASN A 175 4.76 3.54 2.18
C ASN A 175 4.43 2.06 1.93
N GLY A 176 4.65 1.53 0.75
CA GLY A 176 4.41 0.13 0.45
C GLY A 176 5.13 -0.83 1.38
N VAL A 177 4.46 -1.91 1.76
CA VAL A 177 5.00 -3.02 2.54
C VAL A 177 4.54 -4.36 1.96
N GLY A 178 5.45 -5.34 1.86
CA GLY A 178 5.14 -6.66 1.31
C GLY A 178 6.08 -7.73 1.83
N LEU A 179 5.63 -8.97 1.76
CA LEU A 179 6.39 -10.14 2.19
C LEU A 179 6.93 -10.90 0.97
N SER A 180 8.14 -11.45 1.10
CA SER A 180 8.65 -12.42 0.12
C SER A 180 7.79 -13.69 0.10
N PRO A 181 7.81 -14.51 -0.97
CA PRO A 181 6.98 -15.71 -1.06
C PRO A 181 7.19 -16.72 0.08
N ASP A 182 8.37 -16.74 0.69
CA ASP A 182 8.70 -17.58 1.85
C ASP A 182 8.45 -16.89 3.20
N GLU A 183 7.99 -15.62 3.18
CA GLU A 183 7.78 -14.75 4.34
C GLU A 183 9.01 -14.57 5.25
N ARG A 184 10.20 -14.72 4.70
CA ARG A 184 11.47 -14.48 5.43
C ARG A 184 12.05 -13.10 5.20
N THR A 185 11.46 -12.34 4.31
CA THR A 185 11.88 -10.97 4.00
C THR A 185 10.66 -10.05 3.98
N LEU A 186 10.76 -8.94 4.69
CA LEU A 186 9.81 -7.84 4.62
C LEU A 186 10.42 -6.76 3.72
N TYR A 187 9.73 -6.41 2.65
CA TYR A 187 10.08 -5.29 1.80
C TYR A 187 9.33 -4.04 2.25
N VAL A 188 10.03 -2.91 2.30
CA VAL A 188 9.45 -1.61 2.64
C VAL A 188 10.03 -0.56 1.70
N VAL A 189 9.18 0.30 1.16
CA VAL A 189 9.63 1.42 0.34
C VAL A 189 9.42 2.75 1.03
N GLU A 190 10.34 3.68 0.78
CA GLU A 190 10.26 5.06 1.29
C GLU A 190 9.89 6.01 0.15
N THR A 191 8.86 6.83 0.36
CA THR A 191 8.32 7.71 -0.68
C THR A 191 9.34 8.75 -1.18
N PRO A 192 9.89 9.65 -0.35
CA PRO A 192 10.68 10.76 -0.89
C PRO A 192 12.09 10.35 -1.33
N THR A 193 12.57 9.20 -0.88
CA THR A 193 13.92 8.72 -1.20
C THR A 193 13.93 7.78 -2.39
N ALA A 194 12.76 7.30 -2.84
CA ALA A 194 12.58 6.26 -3.86
C ALA A 194 13.50 5.05 -3.59
N ARG A 195 13.51 4.57 -2.34
CA ARG A 195 14.32 3.43 -1.90
C ARG A 195 13.46 2.26 -1.48
N CYS A 196 13.86 1.06 -1.91
CA CYS A 196 13.31 -0.22 -1.48
C CYS A 196 14.29 -0.89 -0.51
N TRP A 197 13.81 -1.21 0.68
CA TRP A 197 14.56 -1.88 1.74
C TRP A 197 14.05 -3.30 1.96
N ALA A 198 14.95 -4.23 2.23
CA ALA A 198 14.65 -5.60 2.63
C ALA A 198 15.09 -5.82 4.09
N PHE A 199 14.17 -6.30 4.92
CA PHE A 199 14.41 -6.67 6.32
C PHE A 199 14.22 -8.16 6.48
N ARG A 200 15.25 -8.87 6.99
CA ARG A 200 15.12 -10.29 7.27
C ARG A 200 14.25 -10.54 8.50
N LEU A 201 13.40 -11.55 8.41
CA LEU A 201 12.50 -11.95 9.48
C LEU A 201 12.99 -13.23 10.13
N SER A 202 13.04 -13.26 11.46
CA SER A 202 13.28 -14.48 12.25
C SER A 202 11.99 -15.18 12.66
N GLY A 203 10.84 -14.54 12.45
CA GLY A 203 9.50 -15.05 12.73
C GLY A 203 8.44 -13.97 12.64
N PRO A 204 7.16 -14.30 12.89
CA PRO A 204 6.06 -13.36 12.86
C PRO A 204 6.32 -12.13 13.75
N GLY A 205 6.31 -10.96 13.15
CA GLY A 205 6.60 -9.71 13.85
C GLY A 205 8.03 -9.56 14.36
N GLN A 206 8.98 -10.38 13.96
CA GLN A 206 10.37 -10.33 14.45
C GLN A 206 11.34 -10.03 13.32
N ILE A 207 12.04 -8.90 13.44
CA ILE A 207 13.11 -8.50 12.54
C ILE A 207 14.44 -9.09 13.06
N GLU A 208 15.21 -9.73 12.19
CA GLU A 208 16.59 -10.06 12.50
C GLU A 208 17.39 -8.77 12.65
N SER A 209 18.13 -8.65 13.76
CA SER A 209 19.01 -7.50 14.00
C SER A 209 20.10 -7.43 12.94
N ALA A 210 20.03 -6.47 12.04
CA ALA A 210 21.13 -6.23 11.11
C ALA A 210 22.25 -5.51 11.87
N LYS A 211 23.45 -6.07 11.87
CA LYS A 211 24.67 -5.38 12.36
C LYS A 211 25.05 -4.28 11.37
N GLY A 212 24.36 -3.16 11.40
CA GLY A 212 24.66 -2.00 10.57
C GLY A 212 25.76 -1.12 11.18
N VAL A 213 26.58 -0.51 10.34
CA VAL A 213 27.66 0.40 10.74
C VAL A 213 27.12 1.75 11.27
N PHE A 214 25.91 2.12 10.89
CA PHE A 214 25.28 3.36 11.30
C PHE A 214 23.91 3.08 11.90
N ARG A 215 23.78 3.40 13.18
CA ARG A 215 22.54 3.45 13.99
C ARG A 215 21.29 2.92 13.34
N GLY A 216 20.80 1.85 13.85
CA GLY A 216 19.50 1.31 13.57
C GLY A 216 19.57 0.19 12.55
N ASP A 217 18.78 -0.78 12.84
CA ASP A 217 18.52 -1.99 12.09
C ASP A 217 17.79 -1.65 10.78
N ARG A 218 18.40 -0.79 9.97
CA ARG A 218 17.94 -0.54 8.63
C ARG A 218 18.24 -1.78 7.81
N GLY A 219 17.24 -2.23 7.06
CA GLY A 219 17.38 -3.36 6.18
C GLY A 219 18.49 -3.18 5.12
N THR A 220 18.66 -4.17 4.31
CA THR A 220 19.52 -4.11 3.12
C THR A 220 18.81 -3.27 2.04
N LEU A 221 19.52 -2.31 1.44
CA LEU A 221 19.01 -1.57 0.28
C LEU A 221 18.95 -2.52 -0.91
N VAL A 222 17.73 -2.74 -1.44
CA VAL A 222 17.52 -3.56 -2.65
C VAL A 222 17.67 -2.70 -3.90
N ALA A 223 17.01 -1.54 -3.92
CA ALA A 223 17.06 -0.61 -5.03
C ALA A 223 16.86 0.83 -4.54
N GLY A 224 17.44 1.76 -5.27
CA GLY A 224 17.19 3.19 -5.12
C GLY A 224 17.21 3.85 -6.50
N LEU A 225 16.15 4.58 -6.81
CA LEU A 225 16.05 5.24 -8.11
C LEU A 225 16.71 6.61 -8.06
N GLY A 226 17.39 6.95 -9.15
CA GLY A 226 17.94 8.28 -9.35
C GLY A 226 16.90 9.27 -9.93
N GLY A 227 17.25 10.55 -9.97
CA GLY A 227 16.38 11.60 -10.46
C GLY A 227 15.27 11.97 -9.48
N TYR A 228 14.23 12.69 -9.97
CA TYR A 228 13.08 13.06 -9.17
C TYR A 228 11.92 12.10 -9.43
N GLN A 229 11.81 11.12 -8.58
CA GLN A 229 10.71 10.15 -8.55
C GLN A 229 10.48 9.69 -7.13
N MET A 230 9.32 9.06 -6.89
CA MET A 230 8.90 8.62 -5.57
C MET A 230 8.52 7.14 -5.62
N PHE A 231 8.57 6.47 -4.48
CA PHE A 231 7.94 5.17 -4.30
C PHE A 231 6.66 5.32 -3.48
N ASP A 232 5.62 4.59 -3.89
CA ASP A 232 4.34 4.54 -3.20
C ASP A 232 4.06 3.10 -2.73
N SER A 233 2.86 2.61 -2.82
CA SER A 233 2.53 1.25 -2.40
C SER A 233 3.18 0.17 -3.30
N LEU A 234 3.26 -1.05 -2.81
CA LEU A 234 3.89 -2.16 -3.52
C LEU A 234 3.07 -3.45 -3.44
N ALA A 235 3.29 -4.31 -4.42
CA ALA A 235 2.94 -5.72 -4.37
C ALA A 235 4.20 -6.57 -4.61
N VAL A 236 4.17 -7.84 -4.18
CA VAL A 236 5.20 -8.81 -4.51
C VAL A 236 4.61 -9.84 -5.46
N ASP A 237 5.37 -10.24 -6.49
CA ASP A 237 4.91 -11.30 -7.38
C ASP A 237 5.38 -12.70 -6.94
N GLY A 238 4.90 -13.75 -7.61
CA GLY A 238 5.18 -15.12 -7.22
C GLY A 238 6.64 -15.55 -7.35
N GLU A 239 7.45 -14.80 -8.10
CA GLU A 239 8.89 -15.01 -8.22
C GLU A 239 9.70 -14.14 -7.23
N GLY A 240 8.99 -13.33 -6.41
CA GLY A 240 9.57 -12.49 -5.37
C GLY A 240 10.03 -11.12 -5.85
N HIS A 241 9.67 -10.70 -7.07
CA HIS A 241 9.94 -9.34 -7.52
C HIS A 241 9.09 -8.35 -6.73
N VAL A 242 9.66 -7.20 -6.43
CA VAL A 242 8.97 -6.10 -5.74
C VAL A 242 8.45 -5.12 -6.79
N CYS A 243 7.12 -5.07 -6.93
CA CYS A 243 6.42 -4.28 -7.93
C CYS A 243 5.92 -2.99 -7.26
N VAL A 244 6.60 -1.88 -7.49
CA VAL A 244 6.40 -0.62 -6.74
C VAL A 244 5.71 0.42 -7.61
N ALA A 245 4.58 0.93 -7.16
CA ALA A 245 3.98 2.11 -7.75
C ALA A 245 4.92 3.31 -7.61
N THR A 246 5.12 4.04 -8.71
CA THR A 246 6.19 5.05 -8.82
C THR A 246 5.62 6.38 -9.31
N PRO A 247 5.14 7.23 -8.39
CA PRO A 247 4.71 8.59 -8.72
C PRO A 247 5.81 9.43 -9.37
N ILE A 248 5.40 10.51 -10.04
CA ILE A 248 6.19 11.42 -10.89
C ILE A 248 6.52 10.76 -12.23
N THR A 249 7.19 9.62 -12.23
CA THR A 249 7.43 8.84 -13.45
C THR A 249 6.14 8.29 -14.03
N GLY A 250 5.16 7.97 -13.17
CA GLY A 250 3.90 7.37 -13.58
C GLY A 250 4.07 5.93 -14.04
N ALA A 251 4.64 5.09 -13.19
CA ALA A 251 4.98 3.72 -13.54
C ALA A 251 4.71 2.73 -12.40
N VAL A 252 4.69 1.45 -12.74
CA VAL A 252 4.99 0.36 -11.80
C VAL A 252 6.44 -0.04 -12.05
N THR A 253 7.27 0.09 -11.03
CA THR A 253 8.69 -0.28 -11.07
C THR A 253 8.84 -1.73 -10.62
N ASP A 254 9.36 -2.58 -11.48
CA ASP A 254 9.65 -3.99 -11.26
C ASP A 254 11.10 -4.14 -10.79
N ILE A 255 11.29 -4.50 -9.54
CA ILE A 255 12.61 -4.66 -8.90
C ILE A 255 12.88 -6.15 -8.70
N TRP A 256 13.98 -6.66 -9.25
CA TRP A 256 14.44 -8.02 -9.00
C TRP A 256 14.76 -8.24 -7.53
N PRO A 257 14.49 -9.42 -6.95
CA PRO A 257 14.69 -9.69 -5.52
C PRO A 257 16.11 -9.42 -5.02
N ASP A 258 17.11 -9.59 -5.88
CA ASP A 258 18.52 -9.34 -5.61
C ASP A 258 18.98 -7.90 -5.92
N GLY A 259 18.06 -7.06 -6.41
CA GLY A 259 18.34 -5.68 -6.81
C GLY A 259 19.17 -5.53 -8.08
N SER A 260 19.49 -6.63 -8.78
CA SER A 260 20.39 -6.63 -9.96
C SER A 260 19.82 -5.89 -11.16
N ARG A 261 18.49 -5.81 -11.25
CA ARG A 261 17.78 -5.16 -12.35
C ARG A 261 16.51 -4.48 -11.85
N VAL A 262 16.18 -3.39 -12.53
CA VAL A 262 14.96 -2.60 -12.32
C VAL A 262 14.39 -2.25 -13.69
N ASP A 263 13.10 -2.51 -13.90
CA ASP A 263 12.37 -2.10 -15.11
C ASP A 263 11.12 -1.30 -14.73
N GLN A 264 10.62 -0.46 -15.65
CA GLN A 264 9.47 0.40 -15.40
C GLN A 264 8.37 0.19 -16.44
N TYR A 265 7.17 -0.11 -15.96
CA TYR A 265 5.93 -0.21 -16.74
C TYR A 265 5.21 1.14 -16.63
N VAL A 266 5.36 1.98 -17.67
CA VAL A 266 4.85 3.36 -17.66
C VAL A 266 3.36 3.38 -18.03
N LEU A 267 2.57 4.04 -17.18
CA LEU A 267 1.13 4.19 -17.27
C LEU A 267 0.74 5.66 -17.53
N PRO A 268 -0.49 5.95 -17.95
CA PRO A 268 -0.90 7.29 -18.41
C PRO A 268 -1.31 8.24 -17.28
N ASP A 269 -0.71 8.15 -16.11
CA ASP A 269 -0.92 9.07 -14.98
C ASP A 269 0.40 9.25 -14.22
N SER A 270 0.72 10.45 -13.81
CA SER A 270 1.94 10.72 -13.04
C SER A 270 1.83 10.32 -11.56
N LEU A 271 0.62 10.02 -11.06
CA LEU A 271 0.40 9.49 -9.72
C LEU A 271 -0.16 8.06 -9.80
N VAL A 272 0.69 7.13 -10.25
CA VAL A 272 0.48 5.70 -10.05
C VAL A 272 0.82 5.41 -8.60
N THR A 273 -0.17 5.03 -7.80
CA THR A 273 -0.02 4.98 -6.33
C THR A 273 -0.05 3.59 -5.76
N ASN A 274 -0.70 2.63 -6.43
CA ASN A 274 -0.74 1.25 -5.94
C ASN A 274 -0.91 0.25 -7.09
N VAL A 275 -0.59 -1.01 -6.82
CA VAL A 275 -0.75 -2.15 -7.73
C VAL A 275 -1.11 -3.41 -6.96
N CYS A 276 -2.02 -4.22 -7.51
CA CYS A 276 -2.29 -5.57 -7.03
C CYS A 276 -2.45 -6.54 -8.19
N PHE A 277 -2.43 -7.83 -7.91
CA PHE A 277 -2.54 -8.88 -8.92
C PHE A 277 -3.86 -9.66 -8.77
N GLY A 278 -4.48 -9.97 -9.90
CA GLY A 278 -5.72 -10.70 -9.97
C GLY A 278 -5.85 -11.53 -11.25
N GLY A 279 -7.09 -11.90 -11.57
CA GLY A 279 -7.35 -12.90 -12.60
C GLY A 279 -7.12 -14.32 -12.08
N THR A 280 -7.56 -15.32 -12.85
CA THR A 280 -7.48 -16.74 -12.43
C THR A 280 -6.04 -17.26 -12.34
N ASP A 281 -5.13 -16.66 -13.07
CA ASP A 281 -3.69 -16.99 -13.12
C ASP A 281 -2.79 -15.97 -12.41
N LEU A 282 -3.39 -14.93 -11.78
CA LEU A 282 -2.68 -13.85 -11.11
C LEU A 282 -1.82 -12.97 -12.02
N ARG A 283 -1.99 -13.04 -13.34
CA ARG A 283 -1.19 -12.25 -14.30
C ARG A 283 -1.84 -10.93 -14.69
N THR A 284 -3.02 -10.62 -14.16
CA THR A 284 -3.64 -9.31 -14.36
C THR A 284 -3.21 -8.36 -13.25
N ALA A 285 -2.38 -7.39 -13.61
CA ALA A 285 -2.06 -6.28 -12.72
C ALA A 285 -3.18 -5.24 -12.76
N PHE A 286 -3.66 -4.81 -11.60
CA PHE A 286 -4.57 -3.67 -11.44
C PHE A 286 -3.80 -2.53 -10.79
N ALA A 287 -3.86 -1.34 -11.37
CA ALA A 287 -3.16 -0.16 -10.84
C ALA A 287 -4.11 1.01 -10.62
N THR A 288 -3.89 1.71 -9.51
CA THR A 288 -4.59 2.95 -9.18
C THR A 288 -3.85 4.15 -9.78
N LEU A 289 -4.56 4.90 -10.61
CA LEU A 289 -4.10 6.14 -11.24
C LEU A 289 -4.79 7.29 -10.51
N SER A 290 -4.18 7.73 -9.40
CA SER A 290 -4.92 8.46 -8.37
C SER A 290 -5.16 9.91 -8.69
N MET A 291 -4.27 10.57 -9.46
CA MET A 291 -4.50 11.94 -9.90
C MET A 291 -5.71 12.04 -10.82
N GLY A 292 -5.83 11.13 -11.78
CA GLY A 292 -6.96 11.05 -12.72
C GLY A 292 -8.18 10.34 -12.18
N GLY A 293 -8.11 9.72 -10.99
CA GLY A 293 -9.22 8.98 -10.39
C GLY A 293 -9.63 7.76 -11.21
N THR A 294 -8.67 6.94 -11.62
CA THR A 294 -8.90 5.82 -12.55
C THR A 294 -8.33 4.53 -12.00
N LEU A 295 -9.02 3.42 -12.23
CA LEU A 295 -8.51 2.05 -12.07
C LEU A 295 -8.25 1.46 -13.45
N VAL A 296 -7.05 0.93 -13.66
CA VAL A 296 -6.67 0.25 -14.91
C VAL A 296 -6.18 -1.15 -14.65
N SER A 297 -6.20 -2.00 -15.69
CA SER A 297 -5.52 -3.30 -15.69
C SER A 297 -4.63 -3.46 -16.90
N PHE A 298 -3.62 -4.32 -16.77
CA PHE A 298 -2.71 -4.73 -17.83
C PHE A 298 -2.09 -6.09 -17.51
N GLU A 299 -1.55 -6.75 -18.52
CA GLU A 299 -0.89 -8.04 -18.36
C GLU A 299 0.45 -7.88 -17.64
N TRP A 300 0.68 -8.70 -16.62
CA TRP A 300 1.96 -8.79 -15.91
C TRP A 300 2.72 -10.06 -16.35
N PRO A 301 4.04 -9.99 -16.56
CA PRO A 301 4.79 -11.11 -17.14
C PRO A 301 4.87 -12.36 -16.26
N ARG A 302 4.61 -12.22 -14.95
CA ARG A 302 4.67 -13.29 -13.94
C ARG A 302 3.38 -13.32 -13.13
N PRO A 303 2.99 -14.47 -12.53
CA PRO A 303 1.87 -14.48 -11.60
C PRO A 303 2.18 -13.64 -10.36
N GLY A 304 1.22 -12.90 -9.85
CA GLY A 304 1.31 -12.25 -8.54
C GLY A 304 1.41 -13.28 -7.41
N LEU A 305 1.92 -12.85 -6.25
CA LEU A 305 1.94 -13.68 -5.05
C LEU A 305 0.52 -13.84 -4.51
N PRO A 306 0.03 -15.08 -4.27
CA PRO A 306 -1.22 -15.29 -3.55
C PRO A 306 -1.15 -14.68 -2.16
N LEU A 307 -2.08 -13.79 -1.84
CA LEU A 307 -2.14 -13.12 -0.54
C LEU A 307 -2.86 -14.00 0.49
N ASN A 308 -2.41 -13.92 1.75
CA ASN A 308 -3.07 -14.58 2.86
C ASN A 308 -4.48 -14.00 3.07
N HIS A 309 -5.44 -14.84 3.45
CA HIS A 309 -6.86 -14.51 3.66
C HIS A 309 -7.64 -14.03 2.41
N LEU A 310 -7.03 -14.02 1.25
CA LEU A 310 -7.71 -13.71 0.01
C LEU A 310 -8.10 -15.02 -0.69
N ASP A 311 -9.31 -15.50 -0.42
CA ASP A 311 -9.86 -16.69 -1.07
C ASP A 311 -10.06 -16.42 -2.58
N ARG A 312 -9.70 -17.41 -3.41
CA ARG A 312 -9.72 -17.33 -4.88
C ARG A 312 -10.46 -18.51 -5.49
#